data_adef516bf8daeefce1aaabd7368b926d
#
_entry.id   adef516bf8daeefce1aaabd7368b926d
#
_cell.length_a   1.000
_cell.length_b   1.000
_cell.length_c   1.000
_cell.angle_alpha   90.00
_cell.angle_beta   90.00
_cell.angle_gamma   90.00
#
_symmetry.space_group_name_H-M   'P 1'
#
loop_
_entity.id
_entity.type
_entity.pdbx_description
1 polymer ?
#
loop_
_entity_poly.entity_id
_entity_poly.type
_entity_poly.pdbx_seq_one_letter_code
_entity_poly.pdbx_strand_id
1 'polypeptide(L)'
;MQVGIDNWRWAGVPFYLRTGKKLSTRASEIIITFKNKPHNIFSKLKDFDKKNDKPNMLIIRVQPNEGLRLKLTSKEPGPGGMRFFPSELNLSFNETFVERLPDAYERLLMDVARGNQTLFMRLDEVLAAWDFIDPIVDKVQSNPPQLYRSGTMGPEDKILIRNNHEWIDPKE
;
A
#
# COMPACT_ATOMS: atom_id res chain seq x y z
N MET A 1 -11.31 -5.83 -2.45
CA MET A 1 -11.93 -5.48 -3.77
C MET A 1 -10.82 -5.14 -4.74
N GLN A 2 -11.00 -5.46 -6.03
CA GLN A 2 -10.08 -5.01 -7.09
C GLN A 2 -10.76 -3.92 -7.92
N VAL A 3 -10.01 -2.86 -8.23
CA VAL A 3 -10.47 -1.71 -9.02
C VAL A 3 -9.48 -1.44 -10.15
N GLY A 4 -9.97 -1.00 -11.30
CA GLY A 4 -9.18 -0.48 -12.41
C GLY A 4 -9.46 1.00 -12.62
N ILE A 5 -8.51 1.74 -13.18
CA ILE A 5 -8.66 3.15 -13.54
C ILE A 5 -8.32 3.27 -15.03
N ASP A 6 -9.31 3.61 -15.85
CA ASP A 6 -9.19 3.67 -17.30
C ASP A 6 -8.68 5.03 -17.76
N ASN A 7 -7.41 5.28 -17.49
CA ASN A 7 -6.67 6.43 -18.02
C ASN A 7 -5.24 6.01 -18.41
N TRP A 8 -4.54 6.87 -19.11
CA TRP A 8 -3.20 6.58 -19.62
C TRP A 8 -2.18 6.27 -18.53
N ARG A 9 -2.28 6.93 -17.38
CA ARG A 9 -1.35 6.74 -16.26
C ARG A 9 -1.50 5.36 -15.64
N TRP A 10 -2.73 4.90 -15.48
CA TRP A 10 -3.06 3.72 -14.71
C TRP A 10 -3.55 2.54 -15.56
N ALA A 11 -3.50 2.66 -16.88
CA ALA A 11 -3.90 1.59 -17.79
C ALA A 11 -3.18 0.27 -17.47
N GLY A 12 -3.96 -0.77 -17.18
CA GLY A 12 -3.46 -2.09 -16.85
C GLY A 12 -2.83 -2.23 -15.45
N VAL A 13 -2.96 -1.21 -14.57
CA VAL A 13 -2.52 -1.30 -13.17
C VAL A 13 -3.70 -1.73 -12.30
N PRO A 14 -3.65 -2.89 -11.64
CA PRO A 14 -4.68 -3.31 -10.72
C PRO A 14 -4.52 -2.59 -9.37
N PHE A 15 -5.62 -2.12 -8.81
CA PHE A 15 -5.69 -1.57 -7.46
C PHE A 15 -6.43 -2.56 -6.56
N TYR A 16 -5.78 -2.99 -5.50
CA TYR A 16 -6.35 -3.88 -4.51
C TYR A 16 -6.64 -3.12 -3.23
N LEU A 17 -7.90 -3.11 -2.82
CA LEU A 17 -8.35 -2.42 -1.62
C LEU A 17 -8.78 -3.44 -0.57
N ARG A 18 -8.21 -3.34 0.63
CA ARG A 18 -8.58 -4.13 1.80
C ARG A 18 -8.86 -3.21 2.98
N THR A 19 -10.01 -3.38 3.58
CA THR A 19 -10.38 -2.71 4.82
C THR A 19 -11.19 -3.67 5.67
N GLY A 20 -11.16 -3.51 7.00
CA GLY A 20 -11.91 -4.37 7.90
C GLY A 20 -11.82 -3.90 9.34
N LYS A 21 -12.71 -4.43 10.16
CA LYS A 21 -12.71 -4.22 11.62
C LYS A 21 -11.99 -5.35 12.31
N LYS A 22 -11.36 -5.08 13.46
CA LYS A 22 -10.66 -6.08 14.28
C LYS A 22 -9.63 -6.92 13.49
N LEU A 23 -8.97 -6.32 12.51
CA LEU A 23 -7.83 -6.93 11.83
C LEU A 23 -6.65 -7.07 12.80
N SER A 24 -5.65 -7.86 12.42
CA SER A 24 -4.46 -8.11 13.27
C SER A 24 -3.67 -6.83 13.58
N THR A 25 -3.67 -5.89 12.67
CA THR A 25 -2.92 -4.63 12.80
C THR A 25 -3.82 -3.45 12.43
N ARG A 26 -3.76 -2.38 13.24
CA ARG A 26 -4.39 -1.10 12.89
C ARG A 26 -3.39 -0.27 12.10
N ALA A 27 -3.50 -0.31 10.79
CA ALA A 27 -2.63 0.45 9.90
C ALA A 27 -3.38 0.88 8.63
N SER A 28 -2.96 2.02 8.07
CA SER A 28 -3.34 2.46 6.73
C SER A 28 -2.07 2.60 5.91
N GLU A 29 -1.91 1.77 4.90
CA GLU A 29 -0.73 1.75 4.04
C GLU A 29 -1.13 1.72 2.57
N ILE A 30 -0.34 2.38 1.74
CA ILE A 30 -0.38 2.27 0.28
C ILE A 30 0.89 1.57 -0.15
N ILE A 31 0.76 0.41 -0.79
CA ILE A 31 1.89 -0.39 -1.26
C ILE A 31 1.93 -0.36 -2.77
N ILE A 32 2.99 0.19 -3.31
CA ILE A 32 3.23 0.25 -4.75
C ILE A 32 4.31 -0.76 -5.10
N THR A 33 3.92 -1.82 -5.79
CA THR A 33 4.84 -2.82 -6.32
C THR A 33 5.22 -2.43 -7.74
N PHE A 34 6.50 -2.17 -7.97
CA PHE A 34 6.99 -1.83 -9.30
C PHE A 34 7.00 -3.04 -10.21
N LYS A 35 6.95 -2.81 -11.51
CA LYS A 35 7.04 -3.89 -12.50
C LYS A 35 8.35 -4.64 -12.36
N ASN A 36 8.31 -5.93 -12.61
CA ASN A 36 9.52 -6.72 -12.71
C ASN A 36 10.43 -6.20 -13.82
N LYS A 37 11.71 -6.43 -13.65
CA LYS A 37 12.70 -6.17 -14.71
C LYS A 37 12.31 -6.94 -15.97
N PRO A 38 12.22 -6.30 -17.13
CA PRO A 38 11.83 -6.98 -18.36
C PRO A 38 12.87 -8.03 -18.79
N HIS A 39 14.12 -7.82 -18.42
CA HIS A 39 15.21 -8.75 -18.65
C HIS A 39 16.19 -8.72 -17.45
N ASN A 40 16.45 -9.89 -16.88
CA ASN A 40 17.44 -10.03 -15.82
C ASN A 40 18.75 -10.57 -16.39
N ILE A 41 19.71 -9.69 -16.63
CA ILE A 41 21.05 -10.04 -17.15
C ILE A 41 21.84 -10.95 -16.21
N PHE A 42 21.46 -11.00 -14.93
CA PHE A 42 22.16 -11.79 -13.90
C PHE A 42 21.55 -13.19 -13.70
N SER A 43 20.46 -13.51 -14.37
CA SER A 43 19.74 -14.79 -14.21
C SER A 43 20.59 -16.04 -14.52
N LYS A 44 21.66 -15.87 -15.30
CA LYS A 44 22.59 -16.95 -15.70
C LYS A 44 23.81 -17.12 -14.77
N LEU A 45 23.96 -16.25 -13.76
CA LEU A 45 25.08 -16.37 -12.82
C LEU A 45 24.86 -17.55 -11.87
N LYS A 46 25.94 -18.30 -11.56
CA LYS A 46 25.89 -19.46 -10.67
C LYS A 46 25.36 -19.13 -9.27
N ASP A 47 25.65 -17.93 -8.78
CA ASP A 47 25.30 -17.47 -7.44
C ASP A 47 24.01 -16.63 -7.43
N PHE A 48 23.22 -16.67 -8.52
CA PHE A 48 21.99 -15.91 -8.60
C PHE A 48 20.87 -16.59 -7.80
N ASP A 49 20.47 -15.95 -6.70
CA ASP A 49 19.34 -16.40 -5.89
C ASP A 49 18.02 -15.76 -6.39
N LYS A 50 17.19 -16.56 -7.03
CA LYS A 50 15.85 -16.13 -7.48
C LYS A 50 14.95 -15.65 -6.36
N LYS A 51 15.17 -16.10 -5.11
CA LYS A 51 14.35 -15.67 -3.96
C LYS A 51 14.58 -14.20 -3.63
N ASN A 52 15.75 -13.68 -3.93
CA ASN A 52 16.12 -12.27 -3.73
C ASN A 52 15.81 -11.38 -4.94
N ASP A 53 15.38 -11.97 -6.05
CA ASP A 53 14.98 -11.22 -7.26
C ASP A 53 13.51 -10.81 -7.20
N LYS A 54 13.17 -10.02 -6.20
CA LYS A 54 11.82 -9.48 -6.03
C LYS A 54 11.70 -8.10 -6.68
N PRO A 55 10.48 -7.70 -7.11
CA PRO A 55 10.25 -6.34 -7.55
C PRO A 55 10.50 -5.35 -6.40
N ASN A 56 10.99 -4.17 -6.76
CA ASN A 56 11.09 -3.07 -5.80
C ASN A 56 9.69 -2.65 -5.33
N MET A 57 9.60 -2.12 -4.12
CA MET A 57 8.33 -1.69 -3.55
C MET A 57 8.49 -0.37 -2.81
N LEU A 58 7.52 0.51 -2.99
CA LEU A 58 7.36 1.70 -2.17
C LEU A 58 6.15 1.49 -1.25
N ILE A 59 6.36 1.62 0.04
CA ILE A 59 5.34 1.52 1.08
C ILE A 59 5.18 2.90 1.70
N ILE A 60 3.98 3.45 1.57
CA ILE A 60 3.59 4.74 2.16
C ILE A 60 2.71 4.41 3.35
N ARG A 61 3.21 4.61 4.57
CA ARG A 61 2.42 4.46 5.78
C ARG A 61 1.74 5.79 6.10
N VAL A 62 0.41 5.76 6.14
CA VAL A 62 -0.41 6.94 6.41
C VAL A 62 -0.76 7.02 7.90
N GLN A 63 -0.99 5.88 8.56
CA GLN A 63 -1.22 5.77 10.02
C GLN A 63 -0.98 4.33 10.51
N PRO A 64 -0.63 4.16 11.80
CA PRO A 64 0.08 5.11 12.63
C PRO A 64 1.54 5.23 12.19
N ASN A 65 2.27 6.18 12.77
CA ASN A 65 3.69 6.36 12.49
C ASN A 65 3.96 6.59 11.01
N GLU A 66 3.52 7.75 10.51
CA GLU A 66 3.65 8.14 9.10
C GLU A 66 5.09 8.02 8.61
N GLY A 67 5.25 7.57 7.38
CA GLY A 67 6.57 7.39 6.81
C GLY A 67 6.57 6.72 5.46
N LEU A 68 7.77 6.60 4.90
CA LEU A 68 8.04 5.97 3.62
C LEU A 68 9.08 4.88 3.80
N ARG A 69 8.83 3.72 3.20
CA ARG A 69 9.81 2.63 3.10
C ARG A 69 9.99 2.23 1.64
N LEU A 70 11.21 2.28 1.18
CA LEU A 70 11.56 1.83 -0.18
C LEU A 70 12.36 0.54 -0.09
N LYS A 71 11.75 -0.56 -0.52
CA LYS A 71 12.40 -1.88 -0.60
C LYS A 71 13.04 -2.06 -1.95
N LEU A 72 14.32 -2.36 -1.94
CA LEU A 72 15.18 -2.49 -3.11
C LEU A 72 15.92 -3.82 -3.09
N THR A 73 16.38 -4.25 -4.24
CA THR A 73 17.40 -5.31 -4.35
C THR A 73 18.75 -4.65 -4.61
N SER A 74 19.69 -4.82 -3.70
CA SER A 74 21.04 -4.26 -3.79
C SER A 74 22.07 -5.35 -4.01
N LYS A 75 23.22 -4.98 -4.57
CA LYS A 75 24.39 -5.86 -4.62
C LYS A 75 25.05 -5.88 -3.24
N GLU A 76 25.39 -7.06 -2.76
CA GLU A 76 26.19 -7.22 -1.54
C GLU A 76 27.59 -6.59 -1.74
N PRO A 77 28.06 -5.72 -0.84
CA PRO A 77 29.40 -5.17 -0.90
C PRO A 77 30.46 -6.25 -0.70
N GLY A 78 31.65 -6.06 -1.30
CA GLY A 78 32.80 -6.94 -1.08
C GLY A 78 33.10 -7.87 -2.24
N PRO A 79 34.18 -8.69 -2.10
CA PRO A 79 34.59 -9.67 -3.10
C PRO A 79 33.63 -10.87 -3.12
N GLY A 80 33.59 -11.61 -4.23
CA GLY A 80 32.79 -12.83 -4.32
C GLY A 80 31.65 -12.79 -5.33
N GLY A 81 31.68 -11.85 -6.31
CA GLY A 81 30.75 -11.83 -7.43
C GLY A 81 29.49 -11.01 -7.21
N MET A 82 28.45 -11.30 -7.99
CA MET A 82 27.19 -10.56 -7.99
C MET A 82 26.16 -11.26 -7.09
N ARG A 83 26.28 -11.07 -5.80
CA ARG A 83 25.27 -11.52 -4.83
C ARG A 83 24.30 -10.39 -4.52
N PHE A 84 23.01 -10.72 -4.50
CA PHE A 84 21.96 -9.78 -4.25
C PHE A 84 21.33 -10.00 -2.88
N PHE A 85 21.00 -8.91 -2.20
CA PHE A 85 20.26 -8.96 -0.95
C PHE A 85 19.16 -7.90 -0.91
N PRO A 86 18.09 -8.15 -0.17
CA PRO A 86 17.05 -7.15 0.04
C PRO A 86 17.58 -6.03 0.95
N SER A 87 17.45 -4.79 0.51
CA SER A 87 17.75 -3.60 1.29
C SER A 87 16.52 -2.72 1.44
N GLU A 88 16.48 -1.92 2.49
CA GLU A 88 15.37 -1.04 2.78
C GLU A 88 15.89 0.35 3.16
N LEU A 89 15.32 1.37 2.52
CA LEU A 89 15.44 2.75 2.95
C LEU A 89 14.17 3.09 3.73
N ASN A 90 14.34 3.56 4.95
CA ASN A 90 13.25 3.91 5.85
C ASN A 90 13.33 5.39 6.21
N LEU A 91 12.24 6.11 5.99
CA LEU A 91 12.02 7.47 6.45
C LEU A 91 10.82 7.48 7.38
N SER A 92 11.07 7.54 8.67
CA SER A 92 10.04 7.71 9.70
C SER A 92 9.90 9.20 10.03
N PHE A 93 8.70 9.74 9.95
CA PHE A 93 8.46 11.14 10.28
C PHE A 93 8.61 11.40 11.78
N ASN A 94 8.20 10.44 12.62
CA ASN A 94 8.34 10.55 14.07
C ASN A 94 9.80 10.58 14.54
N GLU A 95 10.72 9.94 13.79
CA GLU A 95 12.15 9.97 14.08
C GLU A 95 12.83 11.22 13.51
N THR A 96 12.26 11.79 12.44
CA THR A 96 12.83 12.93 11.73
C THR A 96 12.38 14.26 12.34
N PHE A 97 11.12 14.33 12.80
CA PHE A 97 10.53 15.54 13.38
C PHE A 97 10.40 15.38 14.88
N VAL A 98 11.20 16.14 15.63
CA VAL A 98 11.22 16.11 17.11
C VAL A 98 10.00 16.80 17.72
N GLU A 99 9.33 17.67 16.96
CA GLU A 99 8.15 18.40 17.41
C GLU A 99 6.89 17.52 17.34
N ARG A 100 5.98 17.74 18.32
CA ARG A 100 4.67 17.09 18.28
C ARG A 100 3.95 17.43 16.99
N LEU A 101 3.65 16.43 16.19
CA LEU A 101 2.77 16.57 15.05
C LEU A 101 1.34 16.84 15.56
N PRO A 102 0.66 17.90 15.07
CA PRO A 102 -0.71 18.18 15.47
C PRO A 102 -1.64 17.06 15.02
N ASP A 103 -2.69 16.80 15.80
CA ASP A 103 -3.76 15.88 15.42
C ASP A 103 -4.42 16.33 14.10
N ALA A 104 -4.87 15.37 13.30
CA ALA A 104 -5.50 15.67 12.01
C ALA A 104 -6.70 16.61 12.14
N TYR A 105 -7.53 16.44 13.16
CA TYR A 105 -8.68 17.33 13.40
C TYR A 105 -8.27 18.71 13.92
N GLU A 106 -7.23 18.81 14.74
CA GLU A 106 -6.66 20.08 15.19
C GLU A 106 -6.24 20.93 13.99
N ARG A 107 -5.53 20.31 13.04
CA ARG A 107 -5.11 20.99 11.82
C ARG A 107 -6.28 21.43 10.94
N LEU A 108 -7.28 20.55 10.75
CA LEU A 108 -8.47 20.88 9.96
C LEU A 108 -9.27 22.02 10.58
N LEU A 109 -9.46 22.06 11.91
CA LEU A 109 -10.15 23.16 12.59
C LEU A 109 -9.41 24.48 12.42
N MET A 110 -8.09 24.47 12.50
CA MET A 110 -7.28 25.65 12.23
C MET A 110 -7.40 26.13 10.78
N ASP A 111 -7.43 25.20 9.82
CA ASP A 111 -7.60 25.54 8.41
C ASP A 111 -8.98 26.13 8.12
N VAL A 112 -10.03 25.66 8.78
CA VAL A 112 -11.38 26.28 8.73
C VAL A 112 -11.31 27.72 9.24
N ALA A 113 -10.72 27.96 10.42
CA ALA A 113 -10.62 29.29 11.01
C ALA A 113 -9.81 30.27 10.14
N ARG A 114 -8.85 29.77 9.36
CA ARG A 114 -8.02 30.55 8.44
C ARG A 114 -8.59 30.67 7.03
N GLY A 115 -9.69 29.99 6.72
CA GLY A 115 -10.27 29.92 5.38
C GLY A 115 -9.40 29.15 4.37
N ASN A 116 -8.49 28.28 4.84
CA ASN A 116 -7.63 27.48 4.00
C ASN A 116 -8.35 26.19 3.56
N GLN A 117 -8.70 26.07 2.29
CA GLN A 117 -9.45 24.93 1.74
C GLN A 117 -8.56 23.79 1.21
N THR A 118 -7.25 23.88 1.32
CA THR A 118 -6.30 22.95 0.66
C THR A 118 -6.50 21.49 1.04
N LEU A 119 -6.91 21.21 2.28
CA LEU A 119 -7.10 19.84 2.80
C LEU A 119 -8.56 19.37 2.77
N PHE A 120 -9.49 20.19 2.25
CA PHE A 120 -10.89 19.83 2.20
C PHE A 120 -11.27 19.28 0.83
N MET A 121 -12.07 18.23 0.85
CA MET A 121 -12.63 17.67 -0.38
C MET A 121 -13.75 18.56 -0.90
N ARG A 122 -13.88 18.63 -2.21
CA ARG A 122 -15.01 19.30 -2.87
C ARG A 122 -16.25 18.41 -2.77
N LEU A 123 -17.43 19.03 -2.81
CA LEU A 123 -18.70 18.31 -2.74
C LEU A 123 -18.87 17.33 -3.92
N ASP A 124 -18.50 17.73 -5.12
CA ASP A 124 -18.59 16.89 -6.32
C ASP A 124 -17.68 15.65 -6.24
N GLU A 125 -16.51 15.76 -5.62
CA GLU A 125 -15.62 14.60 -5.36
C GLU A 125 -16.26 13.61 -4.37
N VAL A 126 -16.87 14.12 -3.31
CA VAL A 126 -17.58 13.30 -2.32
C VAL A 126 -18.77 12.58 -2.96
N LEU A 127 -19.58 13.29 -3.76
CA LEU A 127 -20.72 12.70 -4.46
C LEU A 127 -20.28 11.62 -5.44
N ALA A 128 -19.26 11.88 -6.25
CA ALA A 128 -18.70 10.88 -7.17
C ALA A 128 -18.16 9.64 -6.46
N ALA A 129 -17.57 9.81 -5.27
CA ALA A 129 -17.12 8.68 -4.46
C ALA A 129 -18.30 7.82 -3.96
N TRP A 130 -19.41 8.43 -3.56
CA TRP A 130 -20.62 7.71 -3.18
C TRP A 130 -21.27 7.02 -4.38
N ASP A 131 -21.40 7.67 -5.51
CA ASP A 131 -21.92 7.08 -6.76
C ASP A 131 -21.14 5.82 -7.16
N PHE A 132 -19.83 5.80 -6.88
CA PHE A 132 -18.99 4.63 -7.13
C PHE A 132 -19.20 3.51 -6.10
N ILE A 133 -19.38 3.85 -4.82
CA ILE A 133 -19.42 2.86 -3.73
C ILE A 133 -20.81 2.28 -3.50
N ASP A 134 -21.88 3.06 -3.61
CA ASP A 134 -23.25 2.63 -3.29
C ASP A 134 -23.67 1.36 -4.05
N PRO A 135 -23.46 1.23 -5.37
CA PRO A 135 -23.81 0.00 -6.09
C PRO A 135 -23.05 -1.24 -5.61
N ILE A 136 -21.82 -1.04 -5.09
CA ILE A 136 -21.01 -2.12 -4.52
C ILE A 136 -21.57 -2.55 -3.17
N VAL A 137 -21.96 -1.59 -2.32
CA VAL A 137 -22.56 -1.84 -1.01
C VAL A 137 -23.87 -2.61 -1.18
N ASP A 138 -24.75 -2.17 -2.06
CA ASP A 138 -26.03 -2.84 -2.34
C ASP A 138 -25.85 -4.28 -2.79
N LYS A 139 -24.89 -4.51 -3.68
CA LYS A 139 -24.57 -5.85 -4.16
C LYS A 139 -23.97 -6.75 -3.07
N VAL A 140 -23.16 -6.20 -2.19
CA VAL A 140 -22.55 -6.95 -1.08
C VAL A 140 -23.58 -7.27 -0.01
N GLN A 141 -24.49 -6.35 0.32
CA GLN A 141 -25.55 -6.56 1.31
C GLN A 141 -26.53 -7.67 0.93
N SER A 142 -26.71 -7.92 -0.35
CA SER A 142 -27.56 -9.02 -0.84
C SER A 142 -26.96 -10.43 -0.66
N ASN A 143 -25.69 -10.52 -0.25
CA ASN A 143 -24.98 -11.78 -0.02
C ASN A 143 -24.66 -11.97 1.46
N PRO A 144 -24.64 -13.23 1.98
CA PRO A 144 -24.20 -13.46 3.36
C PRO A 144 -22.73 -13.05 3.53
N PRO A 145 -22.40 -12.37 4.64
CA PRO A 145 -21.03 -11.94 4.88
C PRO A 145 -20.10 -13.13 5.12
N GLN A 146 -18.86 -13.04 4.63
CA GLN A 146 -17.82 -13.99 4.98
C GLN A 146 -17.31 -13.67 6.38
N LEU A 147 -17.43 -14.64 7.28
CA LEU A 147 -16.94 -14.51 8.65
C LEU A 147 -15.42 -14.71 8.68
N TYR A 148 -14.74 -13.94 9.50
CA TYR A 148 -13.33 -14.11 9.80
C TYR A 148 -13.05 -13.97 11.30
N ARG A 149 -11.98 -14.59 11.77
CA ARG A 149 -11.57 -14.52 13.17
C ARG A 149 -10.97 -13.14 13.47
N SER A 150 -11.35 -12.55 14.60
CA SER A 150 -10.71 -11.34 15.12
C SER A 150 -9.19 -11.54 15.30
N GLY A 151 -8.39 -10.54 14.96
CA GLY A 151 -6.93 -10.63 15.01
C GLY A 151 -6.29 -11.33 13.81
N THR A 152 -7.04 -11.57 12.74
CA THR A 152 -6.50 -12.04 11.45
C THR A 152 -6.56 -10.92 10.42
N MET A 153 -5.97 -11.12 9.25
CA MET A 153 -6.04 -10.16 8.14
C MET A 153 -7.28 -10.32 7.26
N GLY A 154 -8.32 -10.98 7.76
CA GLY A 154 -9.56 -11.21 7.06
C GLY A 154 -9.62 -12.59 6.37
N PRO A 155 -10.65 -12.86 5.55
CA PRO A 155 -10.76 -14.10 4.80
C PRO A 155 -9.70 -14.19 3.72
N GLU A 156 -9.39 -15.42 3.26
CA GLU A 156 -8.48 -15.63 2.12
C GLU A 156 -8.95 -14.90 0.87
N ASP A 157 -8.04 -14.19 0.25
CA ASP A 157 -8.33 -13.38 -0.93
C ASP A 157 -7.99 -14.12 -2.23
N LYS A 158 -9.01 -14.77 -2.78
CA LYS A 158 -8.89 -15.54 -4.04
C LYS A 158 -8.61 -14.67 -5.27
N ILE A 159 -8.87 -13.37 -5.20
CA ILE A 159 -8.65 -12.45 -6.33
C ILE A 159 -7.15 -12.27 -6.57
N LEU A 160 -6.39 -12.08 -5.50
CA LEU A 160 -4.93 -11.91 -5.59
C LEU A 160 -4.25 -13.20 -6.06
N ILE A 161 -4.71 -14.35 -5.56
CA ILE A 161 -4.18 -15.66 -5.94
C ILE A 161 -4.33 -15.88 -7.45
N ARG A 162 -5.47 -15.49 -8.04
CA ARG A 162 -5.69 -15.59 -9.49
C ARG A 162 -4.70 -14.79 -10.32
N ASN A 163 -4.21 -13.68 -9.79
CA ASN A 163 -3.29 -12.77 -10.49
C ASN A 163 -1.82 -12.99 -10.10
N ASN A 164 -1.50 -14.06 -9.39
CA ASN A 164 -0.16 -14.32 -8.82
C ASN A 164 0.37 -13.16 -7.96
N HIS A 165 -0.52 -12.45 -7.30
CA HIS A 165 -0.18 -11.40 -6.36
C HIS A 165 -0.39 -11.88 -4.92
N GLU A 166 0.29 -11.26 -3.98
CA GLU A 166 0.17 -11.54 -2.55
C GLU A 166 -0.09 -10.24 -1.78
N TRP A 167 -0.92 -10.32 -0.75
CA TRP A 167 -1.01 -9.22 0.20
C TRP A 167 0.28 -9.09 0.99
N ILE A 168 0.71 -7.86 1.14
CA ILE A 168 1.81 -7.53 2.04
C ILE A 168 1.17 -6.96 3.28
N ASP A 169 1.24 -7.73 4.37
CA ASP A 169 0.64 -7.31 5.62
C ASP A 169 1.49 -6.21 6.27
N PRO A 170 0.83 -5.22 6.91
CA PRO A 170 1.53 -4.19 7.64
C PRO A 170 2.43 -4.80 8.72
N LYS A 171 3.66 -4.33 8.80
CA LYS A 171 4.56 -4.66 9.92
C LYS A 171 4.40 -3.60 11.00
N GLU A 172 4.43 -4.05 12.25
CA GLU A 172 4.47 -3.16 13.41
C GLU A 172 5.69 -2.24 13.38
#